data_36fc01eebb184f5663bdaa6f4b195fc9
#
_entry.id   36fc01eebb184f5663bdaa6f4b195fc9
#
_cell.length_a   1.000
_cell.length_b   1.000
_cell.length_c   1.000
_cell.angle_alpha   90.00
_cell.angle_beta   90.00
_cell.angle_gamma   90.00
#
_symmetry.space_group_name_H-M   'P 1'
#
loop_
_entity.id
_entity.type
_entity.pdbx_description
1 polymer ?
#
loop_
_entity_poly.entity_id
_entity_poly.type
_entity_poly.pdbx_seq_one_letter_code
_entity_poly.pdbx_strand_id
1 'polypeptide(L)'
;MSESPPSPTPGELTGHAGKLAVAVARAHGVETMFTLSGAHVFPMYDGAVKADPPMRLLDVRHEQTAAFAAEATGKLTRTPGLAVLTAGPGVTNGVSAIAQAQFAGSPMVVVGGRAPQNRWGSGSLQELDQPPIVASVSKLARTLPTAGDVLGGMDEAFTAAGSSHRGPVFVDVPMDEFFNTAAGPAPTAPAPERVAPDPEAVGAVARLIGESARPVVILGTDVWADRAEEAALRFVETAGIPAITNGMGRGIVPGRHPLLVTKARGQALNGADLVVVIGTPLDFRLGYGVFGGKDGATPARVVHVADSPGQVSTHASLAASMHGDLTTVLDSLLAEVERGPRPDRSGWVDDLQATVRATTERDAALLSAEADPIHPARIYGELVPRLADDAVVIGDGGDFVSFAGKFVEPARPGGWLDPGPYGCLGAGLGAAIAARLARPSAQVVLLLGDGAAGFSLMDVDTLVRHRLPVVMVVGNNSAWGLEKGPMQMLYGYDVAADLAPATAYEDVVKALGGAGERVTDPRQIGPALDRAFASGVPYLVNVITDVDAAYPRATFGV
;
A
#
# COMPACT_ATOMS: atom_id res chain seq x y z
N MET A 1 14.57 -40.49 -36.14
CA MET A 1 15.47 -39.33 -36.30
C MET A 1 14.72 -38.16 -35.77
N SER A 2 15.08 -37.68 -34.58
CA SER A 2 14.52 -36.44 -34.02
C SER A 2 15.23 -35.30 -34.74
N GLU A 3 14.51 -34.56 -35.55
CA GLU A 3 15.01 -33.29 -36.08
C GLU A 3 15.35 -32.37 -34.91
N SER A 4 16.60 -31.89 -34.87
CA SER A 4 16.99 -30.82 -33.93
C SER A 4 16.13 -29.59 -34.21
N PRO A 5 15.61 -28.91 -33.18
CA PRO A 5 14.84 -27.70 -33.41
C PRO A 5 15.70 -26.67 -34.18
N PRO A 6 15.08 -25.88 -35.08
CA PRO A 6 15.79 -24.88 -35.86
C PRO A 6 16.45 -23.86 -34.91
N SER A 7 17.61 -23.37 -35.30
CA SER A 7 18.31 -22.32 -34.56
C SER A 7 17.42 -21.06 -34.46
N PRO A 8 17.27 -20.43 -33.28
CA PRO A 8 16.41 -19.26 -33.13
C PRO A 8 16.84 -18.11 -34.04
N THR A 9 15.84 -17.45 -34.61
CA THR A 9 16.05 -16.22 -35.39
C THR A 9 16.61 -15.11 -34.48
N PRO A 10 17.52 -14.25 -34.92
CA PRO A 10 17.98 -13.13 -34.11
C PRO A 10 16.81 -12.31 -33.59
N GLY A 11 16.69 -12.16 -32.25
CA GLY A 11 15.58 -11.48 -31.59
C GLY A 11 14.40 -12.38 -31.19
N GLU A 12 14.47 -13.69 -31.44
CA GLU A 12 13.47 -14.66 -31.01
C GLU A 12 13.90 -15.34 -29.70
N LEU A 13 12.97 -15.36 -28.72
CA LEU A 13 13.14 -16.06 -27.46
C LEU A 13 12.48 -17.45 -27.54
N THR A 14 13.21 -18.50 -27.14
CA THR A 14 12.72 -19.88 -27.15
C THR A 14 12.95 -20.55 -25.79
N GLY A 15 12.00 -21.35 -25.36
CA GLY A 15 12.09 -22.14 -24.14
C GLY A 15 10.75 -22.66 -23.65
N HIS A 16 10.74 -23.33 -22.49
CA HIS A 16 9.47 -23.69 -21.86
C HIS A 16 8.72 -22.43 -21.40
N ALA A 17 7.38 -22.53 -21.32
CA ALA A 17 6.52 -21.38 -21.06
C ALA A 17 6.88 -20.63 -19.77
N GLY A 18 7.32 -21.33 -18.70
CA GLY A 18 7.78 -20.68 -17.47
C GLY A 18 9.01 -19.78 -17.68
N LYS A 19 9.98 -20.19 -18.52
CA LYS A 19 11.12 -19.33 -18.89
C LYS A 19 10.66 -18.10 -19.67
N LEU A 20 9.71 -18.27 -20.58
CA LEU A 20 9.16 -17.16 -21.36
C LEU A 20 8.41 -16.16 -20.48
N ALA A 21 7.62 -16.64 -19.53
CA ALA A 21 6.93 -15.81 -18.55
C ALA A 21 7.90 -14.96 -17.71
N VAL A 22 8.99 -15.57 -17.25
CA VAL A 22 10.04 -14.86 -16.50
C VAL A 22 10.74 -13.81 -17.36
N ALA A 23 11.00 -14.11 -18.64
CA ALA A 23 11.62 -13.16 -19.56
C ALA A 23 10.74 -11.90 -19.76
N VAL A 24 9.41 -12.10 -19.88
CA VAL A 24 8.45 -10.97 -19.93
C VAL A 24 8.49 -10.17 -18.63
N ALA A 25 8.38 -10.83 -17.48
CA ALA A 25 8.44 -10.15 -16.18
C ALA A 25 9.71 -9.30 -16.04
N ARG A 26 10.87 -9.84 -16.46
CA ARG A 26 12.15 -9.13 -16.46
C ARG A 26 12.14 -7.91 -17.39
N ALA A 27 11.57 -8.02 -18.58
CA ALA A 27 11.45 -6.90 -19.51
C ALA A 27 10.61 -5.75 -18.91
N HIS A 28 9.59 -6.07 -18.10
CA HIS A 28 8.80 -5.09 -17.34
C HIS A 28 9.47 -4.63 -16.03
N GLY A 29 10.74 -4.94 -15.79
CA GLY A 29 11.51 -4.47 -14.64
C GLY A 29 11.32 -5.25 -13.35
N VAL A 30 10.72 -6.44 -13.40
CA VAL A 30 10.55 -7.28 -12.21
C VAL A 30 11.88 -7.95 -11.84
N GLU A 31 12.32 -7.78 -10.60
CA GLU A 31 13.57 -8.33 -10.08
C GLU A 31 13.33 -9.49 -9.09
N THR A 32 12.16 -9.54 -8.48
CA THR A 32 11.82 -10.54 -7.44
C THR A 32 10.50 -11.21 -7.76
N MET A 33 10.48 -12.54 -7.63
CA MET A 33 9.30 -13.39 -7.64
C MET A 33 8.99 -13.82 -6.21
N PHE A 34 7.80 -13.48 -5.71
CA PHE A 34 7.30 -13.94 -4.41
C PHE A 34 6.47 -15.20 -4.59
N THR A 35 6.70 -16.21 -3.78
CA THR A 35 6.06 -17.51 -3.98
C THR A 35 5.98 -18.34 -2.71
N LEU A 36 5.12 -19.35 -2.71
CA LEU A 36 5.23 -20.54 -1.87
C LEU A 36 5.38 -21.75 -2.81
N SER A 37 6.34 -22.63 -2.50
CA SER A 37 6.68 -23.73 -3.37
C SER A 37 5.49 -24.63 -3.71
N GLY A 38 5.26 -24.87 -5.00
CA GLY A 38 4.21 -25.75 -5.51
C GLY A 38 4.50 -26.25 -6.91
N ALA A 39 4.18 -27.51 -7.18
CA ALA A 39 4.59 -28.22 -8.40
C ALA A 39 4.02 -27.61 -9.69
N HIS A 40 2.83 -27.02 -9.63
CA HIS A 40 2.17 -26.45 -10.81
C HIS A 40 2.94 -25.30 -11.46
N VAL A 41 3.90 -24.69 -10.74
CA VAL A 41 4.65 -23.51 -11.19
C VAL A 41 6.17 -23.72 -11.24
N PHE A 42 6.66 -24.96 -11.12
CA PHE A 42 8.10 -25.26 -11.17
C PHE A 42 8.84 -24.68 -12.39
N PRO A 43 8.28 -24.65 -13.61
CA PRO A 43 8.96 -24.02 -14.74
C PRO A 43 9.21 -22.51 -14.56
N MET A 44 8.40 -21.80 -13.76
CA MET A 44 8.69 -20.42 -13.39
C MET A 44 9.96 -20.32 -12.54
N TYR A 45 10.16 -21.26 -11.61
CA TYR A 45 11.37 -21.28 -10.77
C TYR A 45 12.62 -21.59 -11.60
N ASP A 46 12.52 -22.58 -12.50
CA ASP A 46 13.62 -22.90 -13.42
C ASP A 46 13.97 -21.69 -14.30
N GLY A 47 12.97 -21.03 -14.86
CA GLY A 47 13.14 -19.82 -15.65
C GLY A 47 13.81 -18.69 -14.85
N ALA A 48 13.41 -18.48 -13.58
CA ALA A 48 13.97 -17.45 -12.71
C ALA A 48 15.45 -17.68 -12.38
N VAL A 49 15.81 -18.93 -12.04
CA VAL A 49 17.20 -19.31 -11.70
C VAL A 49 18.11 -19.21 -12.92
N LYS A 50 17.60 -19.57 -14.11
CA LYS A 50 18.37 -19.58 -15.37
C LYS A 50 18.31 -18.27 -16.15
N ALA A 51 17.58 -17.26 -15.67
CA ALA A 51 17.62 -15.92 -16.25
C ALA A 51 19.02 -15.28 -16.08
N ASP A 52 19.37 -14.36 -16.97
CA ASP A 52 20.63 -13.62 -16.90
C ASP A 52 20.35 -12.10 -16.83
N PRO A 53 20.66 -11.43 -15.69
CA PRO A 53 20.99 -12.02 -14.39
C PRO A 53 19.82 -12.80 -13.79
N PRO A 54 20.05 -13.77 -12.86
CA PRO A 54 18.98 -14.54 -12.23
C PRO A 54 17.94 -13.65 -11.55
N MET A 55 16.64 -14.01 -11.65
CA MET A 55 15.59 -13.36 -10.89
C MET A 55 15.60 -13.89 -9.45
N ARG A 56 15.49 -12.99 -8.48
CA ARG A 56 15.41 -13.40 -7.07
C ARG A 56 14.12 -14.16 -6.81
N LEU A 57 14.25 -15.36 -6.23
CA LEU A 57 13.14 -16.11 -5.66
C LEU A 57 13.04 -15.82 -4.18
N LEU A 58 11.86 -15.43 -3.71
CA LEU A 58 11.57 -15.24 -2.29
C LEU A 58 10.37 -16.09 -1.92
N ASP A 59 10.65 -17.18 -1.22
CA ASP A 59 9.64 -18.12 -0.74
C ASP A 59 9.21 -17.76 0.68
N VAL A 60 7.90 -17.78 0.90
CA VAL A 60 7.22 -17.39 2.13
C VAL A 60 6.63 -18.59 2.87
N ARG A 61 5.97 -18.35 4.01
CA ARG A 61 5.30 -19.38 4.82
C ARG A 61 3.81 -19.50 4.52
N HIS A 62 3.21 -18.49 3.89
CA HIS A 62 1.81 -18.48 3.49
C HIS A 62 1.64 -17.65 2.20
N GLU A 63 0.83 -18.11 1.26
CA GLU A 63 0.64 -17.47 -0.06
C GLU A 63 0.12 -16.04 0.04
N GLN A 64 -0.68 -15.71 1.05
CA GLN A 64 -1.10 -14.32 1.27
C GLN A 64 0.11 -13.40 1.45
N THR A 65 1.17 -13.84 2.16
CA THR A 65 2.38 -13.04 2.35
C THR A 65 3.12 -12.81 1.02
N ALA A 66 3.18 -13.82 0.13
CA ALA A 66 3.73 -13.64 -1.21
C ALA A 66 2.95 -12.58 -2.00
N ALA A 67 1.63 -12.65 -1.98
CA ALA A 67 0.77 -11.73 -2.69
C ALA A 67 0.81 -10.31 -2.08
N PHE A 68 0.81 -10.15 -0.74
CA PHE A 68 1.01 -8.86 -0.09
C PHE A 68 2.41 -8.27 -0.34
N ALA A 69 3.45 -9.11 -0.43
CA ALA A 69 4.79 -8.64 -0.79
C ALA A 69 4.85 -8.13 -2.24
N ALA A 70 4.18 -8.82 -3.17
CA ALA A 70 4.06 -8.36 -4.54
C ALA A 70 3.27 -7.04 -4.63
N GLU A 71 2.15 -6.92 -3.92
CA GLU A 71 1.35 -5.71 -3.83
C GLU A 71 2.17 -4.53 -3.30
N ALA A 72 2.86 -4.71 -2.18
CA ALA A 72 3.68 -3.67 -1.57
C ALA A 72 4.90 -3.30 -2.44
N THR A 73 5.47 -4.27 -3.18
CA THR A 73 6.52 -4.00 -4.18
C THR A 73 6.00 -3.05 -5.24
N GLY A 74 4.80 -3.33 -5.78
CA GLY A 74 4.15 -2.45 -6.75
C GLY A 74 3.94 -1.03 -6.22
N LYS A 75 3.47 -0.88 -4.99
CA LYS A 75 3.33 0.43 -4.32
C LYS A 75 4.66 1.17 -4.19
N LEU A 76 5.70 0.49 -3.74
CA LEU A 76 6.99 1.13 -3.41
C LEU A 76 7.81 1.45 -4.65
N THR A 77 7.82 0.56 -5.65
CA THR A 77 8.67 0.68 -6.85
C THR A 77 7.96 1.31 -8.04
N ARG A 78 6.62 1.28 -8.04
CA ARG A 78 5.77 1.68 -9.19
C ARG A 78 5.98 0.78 -10.42
N THR A 79 6.60 -0.39 -10.19
CA THR A 79 6.73 -1.49 -11.16
C THR A 79 5.83 -2.62 -10.66
N PRO A 80 5.02 -3.27 -11.51
CA PRO A 80 4.15 -4.34 -11.05
C PRO A 80 4.91 -5.42 -10.29
N GLY A 81 4.48 -5.71 -9.06
CA GLY A 81 5.05 -6.82 -8.29
C GLY A 81 4.56 -8.16 -8.81
N LEU A 82 5.33 -9.22 -8.65
CA LEU A 82 5.03 -10.56 -9.17
C LEU A 82 4.86 -11.56 -8.02
N ALA A 83 3.66 -12.12 -7.89
CA ALA A 83 3.38 -13.29 -7.07
C ALA A 83 3.15 -14.52 -7.96
N VAL A 84 3.78 -15.66 -7.63
CA VAL A 84 3.61 -16.93 -8.34
C VAL A 84 3.12 -17.98 -7.36
N LEU A 85 1.89 -18.45 -7.57
CA LEU A 85 1.15 -19.27 -6.63
C LEU A 85 0.76 -20.61 -7.27
N THR A 86 0.82 -21.69 -6.50
CA THR A 86 0.37 -22.99 -6.99
C THR A 86 -1.15 -23.01 -7.20
N ALA A 87 -1.67 -24.05 -7.85
CA ALA A 87 -3.09 -24.20 -8.16
C ALA A 87 -3.97 -24.30 -6.90
N GLY A 88 -5.26 -24.00 -7.06
CA GLY A 88 -6.28 -24.21 -6.04
C GLY A 88 -6.03 -23.39 -4.78
N PRO A 89 -5.72 -24.03 -3.64
CA PRO A 89 -5.53 -23.32 -2.37
C PRO A 89 -4.41 -22.28 -2.42
N GLY A 90 -3.38 -22.46 -3.25
CA GLY A 90 -2.34 -21.46 -3.43
C GLY A 90 -2.91 -20.13 -3.92
N VAL A 91 -3.76 -20.16 -4.94
CA VAL A 91 -4.44 -18.96 -5.46
C VAL A 91 -5.47 -18.43 -4.46
N THR A 92 -6.31 -19.30 -3.91
CA THR A 92 -7.39 -18.84 -3.01
C THR A 92 -6.86 -18.22 -1.72
N ASN A 93 -5.70 -18.65 -1.21
CA ASN A 93 -5.01 -18.02 -0.09
C ASN A 93 -4.50 -16.61 -0.41
N GLY A 94 -4.30 -16.26 -1.67
CA GLY A 94 -3.85 -14.94 -2.12
C GLY A 94 -4.99 -13.93 -2.38
N VAL A 95 -6.26 -14.35 -2.37
CA VAL A 95 -7.40 -13.51 -2.82
C VAL A 95 -7.52 -12.20 -2.03
N SER A 96 -7.32 -12.22 -0.72
CA SER A 96 -7.37 -11.00 0.10
C SER A 96 -6.33 -9.96 -0.34
N ALA A 97 -5.13 -10.40 -0.68
CA ALA A 97 -4.08 -9.49 -1.15
C ALA A 97 -4.39 -8.93 -2.55
N ILE A 98 -4.98 -9.75 -3.45
CA ILE A 98 -5.45 -9.30 -4.76
C ILE A 98 -6.53 -8.23 -4.59
N ALA A 99 -7.51 -8.48 -3.70
CA ALA A 99 -8.54 -7.49 -3.41
C ALA A 99 -7.95 -6.19 -2.83
N GLN A 100 -7.01 -6.27 -1.88
CA GLN A 100 -6.33 -5.08 -1.35
C GLN A 100 -5.61 -4.31 -2.46
N ALA A 101 -4.91 -5.00 -3.36
CA ALA A 101 -4.24 -4.37 -4.51
C ALA A 101 -5.24 -3.60 -5.41
N GLN A 102 -6.42 -4.16 -5.66
CA GLN A 102 -7.47 -3.52 -6.44
C GLN A 102 -7.96 -2.23 -5.79
N PHE A 103 -8.29 -2.27 -4.50
CA PHE A 103 -8.79 -1.10 -3.77
C PHE A 103 -7.71 -0.04 -3.51
N ALA A 104 -6.44 -0.42 -3.53
CA ALA A 104 -5.32 0.49 -3.29
C ALA A 104 -4.67 1.01 -4.58
N GLY A 105 -5.14 0.61 -5.77
CA GLY A 105 -4.51 0.98 -7.04
C GLY A 105 -3.08 0.46 -7.18
N SER A 106 -2.78 -0.73 -6.63
CA SER A 106 -1.42 -1.26 -6.58
C SER A 106 -1.13 -2.13 -7.80
N PRO A 107 -0.12 -1.82 -8.61
CA PRO A 107 0.23 -2.64 -9.77
C PRO A 107 0.80 -3.99 -9.30
N MET A 108 0.13 -5.09 -9.66
CA MET A 108 0.52 -6.45 -9.29
C MET A 108 0.12 -7.43 -10.38
N VAL A 109 0.98 -8.40 -10.68
CA VAL A 109 0.65 -9.56 -11.50
C VAL A 109 0.74 -10.81 -10.62
N VAL A 110 -0.35 -11.57 -10.60
CA VAL A 110 -0.41 -12.88 -9.94
C VAL A 110 -0.48 -13.94 -11.01
N VAL A 111 0.49 -14.85 -11.00
CA VAL A 111 0.52 -16.02 -11.88
C VAL A 111 0.13 -17.24 -11.06
N GLY A 112 -1.01 -17.83 -11.39
CA GLY A 112 -1.47 -19.10 -10.82
C GLY A 112 -1.00 -20.30 -11.64
N GLY A 113 -0.59 -21.36 -10.95
CA GLY A 113 -0.59 -22.68 -11.58
C GLY A 113 -2.04 -23.16 -11.77
N ARG A 114 -2.27 -24.04 -12.72
CA ARG A 114 -3.56 -24.67 -13.01
C ARG A 114 -3.40 -26.16 -13.20
N ALA A 115 -4.43 -26.93 -12.89
CA ALA A 115 -4.43 -28.36 -13.18
C ALA A 115 -4.17 -28.63 -14.69
N PRO A 116 -3.54 -29.77 -15.06
CA PRO A 116 -3.17 -30.03 -16.44
C PRO A 116 -4.35 -29.92 -17.39
N GLN A 117 -4.17 -29.25 -18.53
CA GLN A 117 -5.20 -29.08 -19.54
C GLN A 117 -5.69 -30.40 -20.11
N ASN A 118 -4.77 -31.33 -20.35
CA ASN A 118 -5.07 -32.66 -20.91
C ASN A 118 -5.87 -33.58 -19.97
N ARG A 119 -6.05 -33.19 -18.70
CA ARG A 119 -6.82 -33.91 -17.67
C ARG A 119 -7.91 -33.07 -17.02
N TRP A 120 -8.19 -31.91 -17.59
CA TRP A 120 -9.21 -31.02 -17.04
C TRP A 120 -10.59 -31.69 -16.98
N GLY A 121 -11.27 -31.56 -15.84
CA GLY A 121 -12.55 -32.23 -15.58
C GLY A 121 -12.43 -33.67 -15.08
N SER A 122 -11.20 -34.17 -14.87
CA SER A 122 -10.97 -35.54 -14.38
C SER A 122 -10.71 -35.61 -12.87
N GLY A 123 -10.77 -34.49 -12.14
CA GLY A 123 -10.48 -34.41 -10.71
C GLY A 123 -8.98 -34.44 -10.42
N SER A 124 -8.18 -33.74 -11.21
CA SER A 124 -6.75 -33.56 -10.98
C SER A 124 -6.50 -32.84 -9.64
N LEU A 125 -5.32 -33.04 -9.04
CA LEU A 125 -4.96 -32.36 -7.80
C LEU A 125 -5.12 -30.83 -7.94
N GLN A 126 -5.87 -30.22 -7.00
CA GLN A 126 -6.08 -28.77 -6.95
C GLN A 126 -6.78 -28.19 -8.19
N GLU A 127 -7.53 -29.00 -8.92
CA GLU A 127 -8.32 -28.57 -10.08
C GLU A 127 -9.40 -27.58 -9.64
N LEU A 128 -9.31 -26.35 -10.12
CA LEU A 128 -10.21 -25.25 -9.81
C LEU A 128 -10.24 -24.26 -10.97
N ASP A 129 -11.41 -23.78 -11.36
CA ASP A 129 -11.53 -22.67 -12.28
C ASP A 129 -11.31 -21.37 -11.51
N GLN A 130 -10.08 -20.84 -11.59
CA GLN A 130 -9.58 -19.77 -10.71
C GLN A 130 -9.94 -18.36 -11.18
N PRO A 131 -9.90 -18.04 -12.51
CA PRO A 131 -10.19 -16.67 -12.97
C PRO A 131 -11.54 -16.10 -12.49
N PRO A 132 -12.66 -16.84 -12.46
CA PRO A 132 -13.93 -16.33 -11.95
C PRO A 132 -13.89 -15.93 -10.46
N ILE A 133 -13.03 -16.56 -9.65
CA ILE A 133 -12.91 -16.29 -8.22
C ILE A 133 -12.32 -14.88 -7.98
N VAL A 134 -11.39 -14.45 -8.82
CA VAL A 134 -10.66 -13.19 -8.66
C VAL A 134 -11.09 -12.10 -9.66
N ALA A 135 -11.99 -12.40 -10.59
CA ALA A 135 -12.42 -11.48 -11.63
C ALA A 135 -13.02 -10.16 -11.09
N SER A 136 -13.75 -10.23 -9.96
CA SER A 136 -14.37 -9.04 -9.34
C SER A 136 -13.37 -8.13 -8.62
N VAL A 137 -12.14 -8.59 -8.39
CA VAL A 137 -11.08 -7.89 -7.65
C VAL A 137 -9.79 -7.78 -8.47
N SER A 138 -9.90 -7.84 -9.79
CA SER A 138 -8.76 -7.73 -10.72
C SER A 138 -9.14 -6.90 -11.93
N LYS A 139 -8.19 -6.21 -12.52
CA LYS A 139 -8.37 -5.51 -13.81
C LYS A 139 -8.57 -6.50 -14.96
N LEU A 140 -7.89 -7.64 -14.87
CA LEU A 140 -7.96 -8.75 -15.82
C LEU A 140 -7.76 -10.06 -15.06
N ALA A 141 -8.59 -11.07 -15.35
CA ALA A 141 -8.43 -12.42 -14.83
C ALA A 141 -8.71 -13.43 -15.94
N ARG A 142 -7.72 -14.22 -16.34
CA ARG A 142 -7.89 -15.23 -17.41
C ARG A 142 -6.90 -16.37 -17.33
N THR A 143 -7.23 -17.45 -18.03
CA THR A 143 -6.32 -18.56 -18.32
C THR A 143 -5.52 -18.28 -19.59
N LEU A 144 -4.22 -18.62 -19.59
CA LEU A 144 -3.37 -18.72 -20.77
C LEU A 144 -3.30 -20.22 -21.14
N PRO A 145 -4.11 -20.67 -22.10
CA PRO A 145 -4.41 -22.11 -22.25
C PRO A 145 -3.29 -22.92 -22.89
N THR A 146 -2.34 -22.27 -23.59
CA THR A 146 -1.22 -22.95 -24.24
C THR A 146 0.12 -22.25 -23.96
N ALA A 147 1.23 -22.98 -24.11
CA ALA A 147 2.57 -22.41 -24.01
C ALA A 147 2.79 -21.21 -24.96
N GLY A 148 2.16 -21.24 -26.14
CA GLY A 148 2.23 -20.16 -27.14
C GLY A 148 1.57 -18.86 -26.68
N ASP A 149 0.57 -18.94 -25.80
CA ASP A 149 -0.15 -17.77 -25.30
C ASP A 149 0.64 -17.01 -24.21
N VAL A 150 1.67 -17.64 -23.62
CA VAL A 150 2.32 -17.11 -22.41
C VAL A 150 3.07 -15.81 -22.67
N LEU A 151 3.83 -15.69 -23.76
CA LEU A 151 4.56 -14.45 -24.06
C LEU A 151 3.62 -13.25 -24.16
N GLY A 152 2.62 -13.32 -25.03
CA GLY A 152 1.67 -12.23 -25.24
C GLY A 152 0.77 -11.99 -24.02
N GLY A 153 0.30 -13.07 -23.38
CA GLY A 153 -0.57 -12.98 -22.21
C GLY A 153 0.10 -12.40 -20.96
N MET A 154 1.36 -12.69 -20.75
CA MET A 154 2.14 -12.08 -19.67
C MET A 154 2.46 -10.61 -19.96
N ASP A 155 2.80 -10.26 -21.21
CA ASP A 155 3.04 -8.88 -21.61
C ASP A 155 1.80 -8.00 -21.41
N GLU A 156 0.64 -8.50 -21.84
CA GLU A 156 -0.65 -7.84 -21.58
C GLU A 156 -0.93 -7.72 -20.08
N ALA A 157 -0.63 -8.76 -19.28
CA ALA A 157 -0.86 -8.75 -17.84
C ALA A 157 -0.04 -7.64 -17.14
N PHE A 158 1.26 -7.54 -17.44
CA PHE A 158 2.11 -6.49 -16.86
C PHE A 158 1.74 -5.10 -17.36
N THR A 159 1.42 -4.96 -18.64
CA THR A 159 0.96 -3.70 -19.22
C THR A 159 -0.34 -3.23 -18.57
N ALA A 160 -1.33 -4.12 -18.45
CA ALA A 160 -2.60 -3.80 -17.81
C ALA A 160 -2.45 -3.46 -16.33
N ALA A 161 -1.60 -4.19 -15.58
CA ALA A 161 -1.34 -3.89 -14.17
C ALA A 161 -0.72 -2.51 -13.97
N GLY A 162 0.22 -2.12 -14.84
CA GLY A 162 0.95 -0.85 -14.76
C GLY A 162 0.22 0.35 -15.35
N SER A 163 -0.82 0.16 -16.16
CA SER A 163 -1.59 1.26 -16.77
C SER A 163 -2.54 1.92 -15.77
N SER A 164 -2.83 3.20 -15.93
CA SER A 164 -3.81 3.95 -15.11
C SER A 164 -5.26 3.47 -15.32
N HIS A 165 -6.13 3.39 -14.32
CA HIS A 165 -5.77 3.27 -12.91
C HIS A 165 -5.08 1.93 -12.67
N ARG A 166 -3.98 1.93 -11.91
CA ARG A 166 -3.19 0.73 -11.64
C ARG A 166 -3.99 -0.27 -10.81
N GLY A 167 -3.60 -1.55 -10.88
CA GLY A 167 -4.28 -2.58 -10.10
C GLY A 167 -3.77 -3.99 -10.41
N PRO A 168 -4.32 -5.00 -9.73
CA PRO A 168 -3.89 -6.38 -9.90
C PRO A 168 -4.41 -6.99 -11.20
N VAL A 169 -3.60 -7.88 -11.76
CA VAL A 169 -3.97 -8.76 -12.86
C VAL A 169 -3.68 -10.19 -12.44
N PHE A 170 -4.60 -11.09 -12.75
CA PHE A 170 -4.45 -12.52 -12.53
C PHE A 170 -4.39 -13.27 -13.85
N VAL A 171 -3.39 -14.14 -14.00
CA VAL A 171 -3.33 -15.12 -15.08
C VAL A 171 -3.02 -16.49 -14.51
N ASP A 172 -3.63 -17.56 -15.03
CA ASP A 172 -3.21 -18.92 -14.71
C ASP A 172 -2.80 -19.69 -15.97
N VAL A 173 -1.92 -20.66 -15.78
CA VAL A 173 -1.37 -21.49 -16.87
C VAL A 173 -1.47 -22.94 -16.46
N PRO A 174 -2.03 -23.83 -17.33
CA PRO A 174 -2.04 -25.26 -17.08
C PRO A 174 -0.64 -25.82 -16.87
N MET A 175 -0.50 -26.72 -15.89
CA MET A 175 0.80 -27.26 -15.51
C MET A 175 1.55 -27.90 -16.67
N ASP A 176 0.88 -28.72 -17.49
CA ASP A 176 1.46 -29.36 -18.66
C ASP A 176 1.94 -28.35 -19.70
N GLU A 177 1.22 -27.24 -19.89
CA GLU A 177 1.58 -26.17 -20.81
C GLU A 177 2.77 -25.35 -20.30
N PHE A 178 2.94 -25.21 -18.98
CA PHE A 178 4.13 -24.55 -18.42
C PHE A 178 5.44 -25.27 -18.78
N PHE A 179 5.41 -26.60 -18.93
CA PHE A 179 6.58 -27.39 -19.36
C PHE A 179 6.77 -27.41 -20.88
N ASN A 180 5.72 -27.11 -21.65
CA ASN A 180 5.79 -27.12 -23.11
C ASN A 180 6.65 -25.97 -23.63
N THR A 181 7.35 -26.22 -24.74
CA THR A 181 8.21 -25.24 -25.39
C THR A 181 7.41 -24.39 -26.37
N ALA A 182 7.68 -23.10 -26.34
CA ALA A 182 7.20 -22.14 -27.32
C ALA A 182 8.32 -21.19 -27.75
N ALA A 183 8.06 -20.39 -28.78
CA ALA A 183 8.96 -19.36 -29.27
C ALA A 183 8.15 -18.12 -29.65
N GLY A 184 8.79 -16.96 -29.57
CA GLY A 184 8.19 -15.70 -29.98
C GLY A 184 9.16 -14.53 -29.86
N PRO A 185 8.75 -13.31 -30.22
CA PRO A 185 9.62 -12.15 -30.16
C PRO A 185 10.08 -11.88 -28.73
N ALA A 186 11.30 -11.37 -28.58
CA ALA A 186 11.80 -10.91 -27.29
C ALA A 186 10.88 -9.79 -26.76
N PRO A 187 10.41 -9.86 -25.50
CA PRO A 187 9.49 -8.88 -24.95
C PRO A 187 10.20 -7.53 -24.75
N THR A 188 9.46 -6.46 -24.99
CA THR A 188 9.87 -5.09 -24.71
C THR A 188 8.75 -4.37 -23.98
N ALA A 189 9.02 -3.91 -22.75
CA ALA A 189 7.99 -3.16 -22.03
C ALA A 189 7.61 -1.87 -22.77
N PRO A 190 6.33 -1.60 -23.00
CA PRO A 190 5.90 -0.34 -23.58
C PRO A 190 6.17 0.81 -22.61
N ALA A 191 6.48 1.99 -23.17
CA ALA A 191 6.50 3.21 -22.36
C ALA A 191 5.09 3.49 -21.83
N PRO A 192 4.94 3.91 -20.55
CA PRO A 192 3.63 4.28 -20.01
C PRO A 192 3.01 5.41 -20.84
N GLU A 193 1.76 5.24 -21.23
CA GLU A 193 1.00 6.30 -21.90
C GLU A 193 0.67 7.40 -20.87
N ARG A 194 0.96 8.67 -21.21
CA ARG A 194 0.59 9.83 -20.42
C ARG A 194 -0.61 10.52 -21.04
N VAL A 195 -1.77 10.38 -20.41
CA VAL A 195 -3.01 11.00 -20.84
C VAL A 195 -3.03 12.46 -20.37
N ALA A 196 -3.11 13.40 -21.31
CA ALA A 196 -3.24 14.82 -20.98
C ALA A 196 -4.66 15.13 -20.46
N PRO A 197 -4.80 16.06 -19.48
CA PRO A 197 -6.13 16.50 -19.04
C PRO A 197 -6.84 17.34 -20.10
N ASP A 198 -8.17 17.39 -19.99
CA ASP A 198 -8.98 18.31 -20.79
C ASP A 198 -8.67 19.78 -20.39
N PRO A 199 -8.25 20.64 -21.33
CA PRO A 199 -7.92 22.03 -21.05
C PRO A 199 -9.10 22.85 -20.48
N GLU A 200 -10.35 22.55 -20.86
CA GLU A 200 -11.53 23.22 -20.31
C GLU A 200 -11.73 22.85 -18.84
N ALA A 201 -11.53 21.58 -18.48
CA ALA A 201 -11.59 21.13 -17.10
C ALA A 201 -10.46 21.75 -16.26
N VAL A 202 -9.24 21.86 -16.79
CA VAL A 202 -8.12 22.54 -16.13
C VAL A 202 -8.46 24.00 -15.84
N GLY A 203 -8.98 24.73 -16.84
CA GLY A 203 -9.41 26.13 -16.69
C GLY A 203 -10.55 26.30 -15.67
N ALA A 204 -11.50 25.37 -15.63
CA ALA A 204 -12.60 25.38 -14.65
C ALA A 204 -12.09 25.20 -13.22
N VAL A 205 -11.18 24.25 -12.99
CA VAL A 205 -10.57 24.00 -11.66
C VAL A 205 -9.69 25.17 -11.23
N ALA A 206 -8.87 25.72 -12.13
CA ALA A 206 -8.02 26.87 -11.83
C ALA A 206 -8.85 28.10 -11.41
N ARG A 207 -9.97 28.36 -12.08
CA ARG A 207 -10.92 29.43 -11.71
C ARG A 207 -11.49 29.20 -10.31
N LEU A 208 -11.97 27.98 -9.98
CA LEU A 208 -12.49 27.66 -8.65
C LEU A 208 -11.43 27.91 -7.56
N ILE A 209 -10.17 27.57 -7.82
CA ILE A 209 -9.05 27.85 -6.93
C ILE A 209 -8.82 29.35 -6.77
N GLY A 210 -8.84 30.11 -7.87
CA GLY A 210 -8.66 31.57 -7.88
C GLY A 210 -9.78 32.34 -7.15
N GLU A 211 -10.99 31.80 -7.09
CA GLU A 211 -12.16 32.36 -6.38
C GLU A 211 -12.22 31.97 -4.90
N SER A 212 -11.50 30.94 -4.48
CA SER A 212 -11.57 30.41 -3.12
C SER A 212 -10.72 31.20 -2.13
N ALA A 213 -11.33 31.59 -1.01
CA ALA A 213 -10.66 32.24 0.10
C ALA A 213 -10.05 31.24 1.12
N ARG A 214 -10.67 30.07 1.24
CA ARG A 214 -10.28 29.03 2.20
C ARG A 214 -10.17 27.64 1.54
N PRO A 215 -9.32 27.49 0.50
CA PRO A 215 -9.14 26.19 -0.14
C PRO A 215 -8.34 25.23 0.75
N VAL A 216 -8.56 23.93 0.52
CA VAL A 216 -7.72 22.84 1.05
C VAL A 216 -7.46 21.84 -0.07
N VAL A 217 -6.23 21.34 -0.19
CA VAL A 217 -5.89 20.26 -1.10
C VAL A 217 -5.65 18.96 -0.32
N ILE A 218 -6.14 17.84 -0.85
CA ILE A 218 -5.86 16.50 -0.34
C ILE A 218 -5.04 15.77 -1.38
N LEU A 219 -3.83 15.30 -1.02
CA LEU A 219 -2.93 14.55 -1.88
C LEU A 219 -2.97 13.07 -1.48
N GLY A 220 -3.29 12.19 -2.42
CA GLY A 220 -3.45 10.76 -2.17
C GLY A 220 -2.42 9.87 -2.83
N THR A 221 -2.69 8.57 -2.80
CA THR A 221 -1.80 7.50 -3.24
C THR A 221 -1.41 7.61 -4.72
N ASP A 222 -2.35 8.01 -5.60
CA ASP A 222 -2.10 8.03 -7.04
C ASP A 222 -1.12 9.13 -7.44
N VAL A 223 -0.98 10.20 -6.63
CA VAL A 223 0.07 11.22 -6.82
C VAL A 223 1.46 10.58 -6.74
N TRP A 224 1.67 9.69 -5.77
CA TRP A 224 2.89 8.88 -5.70
C TRP A 224 2.98 7.89 -6.86
N ALA A 225 1.91 7.19 -7.18
CA ALA A 225 1.88 6.18 -8.24
C ALA A 225 2.24 6.77 -9.61
N ASP A 226 1.81 7.99 -9.92
CA ASP A 226 2.09 8.72 -11.16
C ASP A 226 3.43 9.48 -11.16
N ARG A 227 4.26 9.34 -10.11
CA ARG A 227 5.51 10.08 -9.95
C ARG A 227 5.31 11.60 -9.97
N ALA A 228 4.16 12.07 -9.48
CA ALA A 228 3.73 13.46 -9.50
C ALA A 228 4.04 14.22 -8.19
N GLU A 229 4.84 13.65 -7.29
CA GLU A 229 5.15 14.20 -5.98
C GLU A 229 5.80 15.59 -6.04
N GLU A 230 6.76 15.79 -6.97
CA GLU A 230 7.41 17.10 -7.14
C GLU A 230 6.44 18.14 -7.74
N ALA A 231 5.63 17.75 -8.72
CA ALA A 231 4.62 18.62 -9.31
C ALA A 231 3.55 19.02 -8.27
N ALA A 232 3.15 18.07 -7.42
CA ALA A 232 2.19 18.31 -6.34
C ALA A 232 2.73 19.27 -5.27
N LEU A 233 3.98 19.13 -4.87
CA LEU A 233 4.61 20.07 -3.92
C LEU A 233 4.71 21.46 -4.51
N ARG A 234 5.21 21.61 -5.76
CA ARG A 234 5.25 22.90 -6.47
C ARG A 234 3.86 23.55 -6.55
N PHE A 235 2.83 22.74 -6.89
CA PHE A 235 1.45 23.24 -6.93
C PHE A 235 0.99 23.78 -5.58
N VAL A 236 1.19 23.04 -4.48
CA VAL A 236 0.84 23.43 -3.12
C VAL A 236 1.50 24.76 -2.75
N GLU A 237 2.81 24.85 -2.98
CA GLU A 237 3.61 26.04 -2.63
C GLU A 237 3.22 27.26 -3.45
N THR A 238 3.11 27.11 -4.77
CA THR A 238 2.80 28.22 -5.68
C THR A 238 1.38 28.73 -5.50
N ALA A 239 0.41 27.83 -5.32
CA ALA A 239 -0.98 28.19 -5.08
C ALA A 239 -1.21 28.68 -3.63
N GLY A 240 -0.28 28.45 -2.70
CA GLY A 240 -0.41 28.80 -1.29
C GLY A 240 -1.59 28.12 -0.60
N ILE A 241 -1.85 26.84 -0.93
CA ILE A 241 -3.03 26.11 -0.45
C ILE A 241 -2.62 25.14 0.67
N PRO A 242 -3.26 25.19 1.86
CA PRO A 242 -3.06 24.19 2.90
C PRO A 242 -3.34 22.78 2.41
N ALA A 243 -2.45 21.84 2.73
CA ALA A 243 -2.47 20.47 2.24
C ALA A 243 -2.69 19.46 3.38
N ILE A 244 -3.47 18.44 3.07
CA ILE A 244 -3.63 17.20 3.85
C ILE A 244 -3.12 16.04 2.98
N THR A 245 -2.31 15.16 3.54
CA THR A 245 -1.77 14.00 2.84
C THR A 245 -2.45 12.71 3.31
N ASN A 246 -2.70 11.77 2.39
CA ASN A 246 -3.40 10.52 2.64
C ASN A 246 -2.70 9.34 1.96
N GLY A 247 -2.64 8.17 2.61
CA GLY A 247 -1.98 6.97 2.07
C GLY A 247 -0.53 7.25 1.65
N MET A 248 -0.16 6.82 0.44
CA MET A 248 1.19 7.05 -0.12
C MET A 248 1.46 8.52 -0.51
N GLY A 249 0.45 9.40 -0.45
CA GLY A 249 0.64 10.86 -0.58
C GLY A 249 1.36 11.47 0.63
N ARG A 250 1.48 10.74 1.74
CA ARG A 250 2.21 11.20 2.93
C ARG A 250 3.70 11.35 2.62
N GLY A 251 4.29 12.44 3.10
CA GLY A 251 5.67 12.81 2.84
C GLY A 251 5.87 13.64 1.56
N ILE A 252 4.86 13.81 0.69
CA ILE A 252 4.92 14.72 -0.48
C ILE A 252 5.08 16.15 0.00
N VAL A 253 4.27 16.57 0.98
CA VAL A 253 4.48 17.82 1.69
C VAL A 253 5.26 17.46 2.96
N PRO A 254 6.48 18.00 3.16
CA PRO A 254 7.33 17.64 4.30
C PRO A 254 6.67 17.92 5.66
N GLY A 255 6.94 17.10 6.67
CA GLY A 255 6.27 17.14 7.97
C GLY A 255 6.33 18.46 8.75
N ARG A 256 7.30 19.33 8.42
CA ARG A 256 7.43 20.68 9.02
C ARG A 256 7.05 21.82 8.08
N HIS A 257 6.50 21.47 6.90
CA HIS A 257 6.13 22.48 5.92
C HIS A 257 4.95 23.34 6.43
N PRO A 258 4.98 24.67 6.27
CA PRO A 258 3.93 25.56 6.80
C PRO A 258 2.55 25.31 6.17
N LEU A 259 2.48 24.73 5.00
CA LEU A 259 1.21 24.37 4.36
C LEU A 259 0.73 22.95 4.70
N LEU A 260 1.49 22.13 5.44
CA LEU A 260 0.99 20.83 5.91
C LEU A 260 0.08 21.03 7.12
N VAL A 261 -1.20 20.66 6.98
CA VAL A 261 -2.22 20.86 8.02
C VAL A 261 -2.93 19.57 8.43
N THR A 262 -2.31 18.41 8.26
CA THR A 262 -2.89 17.10 8.62
C THR A 262 -3.38 17.05 10.07
N LYS A 263 -2.67 17.68 11.03
CA LYS A 263 -3.08 17.76 12.43
C LYS A 263 -4.27 18.71 12.69
N ALA A 264 -4.59 19.58 11.74
CA ALA A 264 -5.77 20.44 11.76
C ALA A 264 -6.88 19.96 10.80
N ARG A 265 -6.82 18.67 10.35
CA ARG A 265 -7.73 18.08 9.36
C ARG A 265 -9.20 18.39 9.60
N GLY A 266 -9.66 18.27 10.85
CA GLY A 266 -11.07 18.53 11.21
C GLY A 266 -11.47 19.97 10.92
N GLN A 267 -10.67 20.96 11.37
CA GLN A 267 -10.91 22.37 11.11
C GLN A 267 -10.79 22.68 9.61
N ALA A 268 -9.76 22.16 8.95
CA ALA A 268 -9.52 22.39 7.53
C ALA A 268 -10.71 21.95 6.68
N LEU A 269 -11.19 20.72 6.85
CA LEU A 269 -12.28 20.16 6.06
C LEU A 269 -13.65 20.75 6.41
N ASN A 270 -13.87 21.18 7.67
CA ASN A 270 -15.13 21.81 8.07
C ASN A 270 -15.18 23.31 7.73
N GLY A 271 -14.04 23.99 7.66
CA GLY A 271 -13.96 25.44 7.41
C GLY A 271 -13.64 25.82 5.97
N ALA A 272 -13.26 24.87 5.12
CA ALA A 272 -12.95 25.11 3.72
C ALA A 272 -14.20 25.59 2.94
N ASP A 273 -14.00 26.47 1.95
CA ASP A 273 -14.98 26.82 0.93
C ASP A 273 -14.76 26.04 -0.39
N LEU A 274 -13.56 25.42 -0.53
CA LEU A 274 -13.18 24.54 -1.64
C LEU A 274 -12.27 23.42 -1.12
N VAL A 275 -12.58 22.18 -1.48
CA VAL A 275 -11.69 21.03 -1.25
C VAL A 275 -11.31 20.42 -2.59
N VAL A 276 -10.03 20.43 -2.91
CA VAL A 276 -9.47 19.82 -4.11
C VAL A 276 -8.84 18.46 -3.72
N VAL A 277 -9.43 17.38 -4.18
CA VAL A 277 -8.98 16.01 -3.86
C VAL A 277 -8.24 15.44 -5.07
N ILE A 278 -6.98 15.09 -4.91
CA ILE A 278 -6.08 14.65 -5.99
C ILE A 278 -5.55 13.25 -5.69
N GLY A 279 -5.86 12.30 -6.56
CA GLY A 279 -5.28 10.94 -6.53
C GLY A 279 -5.68 10.11 -5.31
N THR A 280 -6.91 10.25 -4.82
CA THR A 280 -7.50 9.39 -3.80
C THR A 280 -9.02 9.38 -3.93
N PRO A 281 -9.70 8.23 -3.71
CA PRO A 281 -11.16 8.15 -3.82
C PRO A 281 -11.85 8.95 -2.72
N LEU A 282 -13.06 9.43 -3.02
CA LEU A 282 -13.97 10.07 -2.07
C LEU A 282 -14.75 9.03 -1.27
N ASP A 283 -14.06 8.17 -0.54
CA ASP A 283 -14.61 7.09 0.27
C ASP A 283 -14.91 7.51 1.73
N PHE A 284 -15.17 6.53 2.61
CA PHE A 284 -15.46 6.76 4.03
C PHE A 284 -14.37 7.54 4.75
N ARG A 285 -13.09 7.43 4.35
CA ARG A 285 -11.96 8.16 4.94
C ARG A 285 -12.03 9.67 4.67
N LEU A 286 -12.73 10.06 3.62
CA LEU A 286 -12.97 11.44 3.20
C LEU A 286 -14.45 11.83 3.31
N GLY A 287 -15.23 11.17 4.19
CA GLY A 287 -16.62 11.49 4.41
C GLY A 287 -17.47 11.44 3.13
N TYR A 288 -17.13 10.54 2.21
CA TYR A 288 -17.81 10.36 0.92
C TYR A 288 -17.87 11.64 0.08
N GLY A 289 -16.93 12.57 0.28
CA GLY A 289 -16.88 13.85 -0.43
C GLY A 289 -17.79 14.94 0.15
N VAL A 290 -18.30 14.76 1.37
CA VAL A 290 -19.10 15.78 2.08
C VAL A 290 -18.19 16.54 3.04
N PHE A 291 -17.92 17.81 2.72
CA PHE A 291 -17.05 18.67 3.53
C PHE A 291 -17.79 19.96 3.90
N GLY A 292 -17.51 20.48 5.10
CA GLY A 292 -18.19 21.66 5.62
C GLY A 292 -19.66 21.41 5.94
N GLY A 293 -20.45 22.48 5.92
CA GLY A 293 -21.91 22.41 6.10
C GLY A 293 -22.40 22.09 7.51
N LYS A 294 -21.50 21.95 8.51
CA LYS A 294 -21.88 21.76 9.91
C LYS A 294 -22.43 23.06 10.50
N ASP A 295 -23.38 22.90 11.43
CA ASP A 295 -23.99 24.03 12.17
C ASP A 295 -24.61 25.11 11.28
N GLY A 296 -25.15 24.71 10.11
CA GLY A 296 -25.77 25.62 9.15
C GLY A 296 -24.81 26.40 8.26
N ALA A 297 -23.52 26.09 8.30
CA ALA A 297 -22.54 26.64 7.37
C ALA A 297 -22.75 26.15 5.93
N THR A 298 -22.25 26.89 4.93
CA THR A 298 -22.30 26.47 3.54
C THR A 298 -21.34 25.29 3.32
N PRO A 299 -21.79 24.19 2.69
CA PRO A 299 -20.90 23.09 2.31
C PRO A 299 -19.78 23.58 1.38
N ALA A 300 -18.60 22.97 1.48
CA ALA A 300 -17.49 23.25 0.59
C ALA A 300 -17.81 22.77 -0.84
N ARG A 301 -17.36 23.51 -1.84
CA ARG A 301 -17.29 23.02 -3.22
C ARG A 301 -16.21 21.94 -3.29
N VAL A 302 -16.47 20.87 -4.05
CA VAL A 302 -15.54 19.73 -4.17
C VAL A 302 -15.04 19.61 -5.60
N VAL A 303 -13.73 19.52 -5.75
CA VAL A 303 -13.07 19.17 -7.02
C VAL A 303 -12.43 17.81 -6.85
N HIS A 304 -12.65 16.92 -7.80
CA HIS A 304 -12.01 15.60 -7.82
C HIS A 304 -11.11 15.44 -9.03
N VAL A 305 -9.83 15.14 -8.76
CA VAL A 305 -8.76 14.94 -9.75
C VAL A 305 -8.27 13.51 -9.64
N ALA A 306 -8.42 12.74 -10.71
CA ALA A 306 -8.12 11.31 -10.75
C ALA A 306 -7.08 10.97 -11.84
N ASP A 307 -6.40 9.84 -11.71
CA ASP A 307 -5.46 9.33 -12.72
C ASP A 307 -6.16 8.75 -13.96
N SER A 308 -7.47 8.48 -13.85
CA SER A 308 -8.27 7.90 -14.93
C SER A 308 -9.75 8.28 -14.81
N PRO A 309 -10.54 8.24 -15.90
CA PRO A 309 -11.95 8.61 -15.88
C PRO A 309 -12.78 7.72 -14.96
N GLY A 310 -12.44 6.43 -14.84
CA GLY A 310 -13.15 5.46 -13.99
C GLY A 310 -12.99 5.71 -12.50
N GLN A 311 -12.01 6.52 -12.09
CA GLN A 311 -11.75 6.88 -10.69
C GLN A 311 -12.41 8.20 -10.27
N VAL A 312 -12.97 8.97 -11.21
CA VAL A 312 -13.75 10.16 -10.87
C VAL A 312 -15.03 9.73 -10.12
N SER A 313 -15.25 10.30 -8.94
CA SER A 313 -16.41 9.96 -8.09
C SER A 313 -17.73 10.24 -8.80
N THR A 314 -18.65 9.27 -8.76
CA THR A 314 -20.00 9.37 -9.30
C THR A 314 -21.07 9.58 -8.24
N HIS A 315 -20.73 9.41 -6.96
CA HIS A 315 -21.67 9.55 -5.83
C HIS A 315 -21.60 10.92 -5.14
N ALA A 316 -20.48 11.64 -5.27
CA ALA A 316 -20.30 12.95 -4.68
C ALA A 316 -20.78 14.08 -5.60
N SER A 317 -21.28 15.17 -5.00
CA SER A 317 -21.61 16.39 -5.75
C SER A 317 -20.32 17.17 -6.03
N LEU A 318 -19.86 17.13 -7.28
CA LEU A 318 -18.62 17.77 -7.70
C LEU A 318 -18.90 19.13 -8.36
N ALA A 319 -18.15 20.16 -7.95
CA ALA A 319 -18.14 21.47 -8.61
C ALA A 319 -17.35 21.42 -9.93
N ALA A 320 -16.33 20.58 -9.99
CA ALA A 320 -15.58 20.22 -11.19
C ALA A 320 -14.84 18.90 -10.98
N SER A 321 -14.47 18.25 -12.09
CA SER A 321 -13.58 17.09 -12.07
C SER A 321 -12.65 17.13 -13.27
N MET A 322 -11.49 16.47 -13.14
CA MET A 322 -10.59 16.22 -14.26
C MET A 322 -9.83 14.92 -14.03
N HIS A 323 -9.30 14.37 -15.10
CA HIS A 323 -8.50 13.15 -15.05
C HIS A 323 -7.37 13.19 -16.07
N GLY A 324 -6.34 12.36 -15.83
CA GLY A 324 -5.19 12.20 -16.68
C GLY A 324 -3.95 11.83 -15.88
N ASP A 325 -2.79 11.73 -16.53
CA ASP A 325 -1.50 11.58 -15.86
C ASP A 325 -1.30 12.72 -14.86
N LEU A 326 -1.20 12.40 -13.58
CA LEU A 326 -1.25 13.42 -12.52
C LEU A 326 -0.06 14.39 -12.55
N THR A 327 1.10 14.00 -13.11
CA THR A 327 2.19 14.96 -13.36
C THR A 327 1.75 16.01 -14.38
N THR A 328 1.22 15.55 -15.53
CA THR A 328 0.74 16.43 -16.60
C THR A 328 -0.45 17.29 -16.15
N VAL A 329 -1.36 16.71 -15.37
CA VAL A 329 -2.51 17.41 -14.77
C VAL A 329 -2.03 18.54 -13.85
N LEU A 330 -1.12 18.26 -12.93
CA LEU A 330 -0.61 19.23 -11.97
C LEU A 330 0.22 20.34 -12.63
N ASP A 331 1.05 20.02 -13.60
CA ASP A 331 1.81 21.03 -14.36
C ASP A 331 0.88 21.94 -15.17
N SER A 332 -0.16 21.37 -15.81
CA SER A 332 -1.17 22.16 -16.54
C SER A 332 -1.98 23.06 -15.61
N LEU A 333 -2.40 22.52 -14.46
CA LEU A 333 -3.17 23.26 -13.45
C LEU A 333 -2.32 24.38 -12.85
N LEU A 334 -1.04 24.11 -12.56
CA LEU A 334 -0.11 25.11 -12.04
C LEU A 334 0.03 26.28 -13.02
N ALA A 335 0.22 26.01 -14.30
CA ALA A 335 0.35 27.04 -15.31
C ALA A 335 -0.90 27.93 -15.42
N GLU A 336 -2.11 27.39 -15.24
CA GLU A 336 -3.35 28.19 -15.22
C GLU A 336 -3.52 28.98 -13.91
N VAL A 337 -3.18 28.39 -12.75
CA VAL A 337 -3.23 29.08 -11.46
C VAL A 337 -2.24 30.26 -11.44
N GLU A 338 -1.08 30.14 -12.08
CA GLU A 338 -0.10 31.23 -12.19
C GLU A 338 -0.60 32.42 -13.00
N ARG A 339 -1.47 32.21 -13.97
CA ARG A 339 -2.08 33.27 -14.79
C ARG A 339 -3.28 33.93 -14.12
N GLY A 340 -3.92 33.21 -13.19
CA GLY A 340 -5.16 33.62 -12.53
C GLY A 340 -4.96 34.51 -11.29
N PRO A 341 -6.08 34.90 -10.66
CA PRO A 341 -6.05 35.63 -9.39
C PRO A 341 -5.46 34.77 -8.27
N ARG A 342 -4.65 35.39 -7.41
CA ARG A 342 -4.08 34.76 -6.20
C ARG A 342 -4.57 35.51 -4.96
N PRO A 343 -5.71 35.11 -4.38
CA PRO A 343 -6.20 35.70 -3.15
C PRO A 343 -5.19 35.54 -2.01
N ASP A 344 -5.10 36.53 -1.12
CA ASP A 344 -4.34 36.35 0.11
C ASP A 344 -5.06 35.37 1.03
N ARG A 345 -4.39 34.27 1.34
CA ARG A 345 -4.86 33.18 2.21
C ARG A 345 -4.09 33.08 3.52
N SER A 346 -3.23 34.04 3.80
CA SER A 346 -2.36 34.03 4.98
C SER A 346 -3.13 33.81 6.26
N GLY A 347 -4.26 34.54 6.45
CA GLY A 347 -5.11 34.39 7.63
C GLY A 347 -5.68 32.96 7.76
N TRP A 348 -6.07 32.33 6.67
CA TRP A 348 -6.55 30.94 6.69
C TRP A 348 -5.44 29.96 7.05
N VAL A 349 -4.26 30.12 6.48
CA VAL A 349 -3.07 29.30 6.81
C VAL A 349 -2.69 29.48 8.27
N ASP A 350 -2.67 30.70 8.78
CA ASP A 350 -2.31 31.01 10.16
C ASP A 350 -3.28 30.38 11.18
N ASP A 351 -4.59 30.43 10.90
CA ASP A 351 -5.63 29.79 11.72
C ASP A 351 -5.44 28.27 11.79
N LEU A 352 -5.16 27.62 10.66
CA LEU A 352 -4.90 26.19 10.62
C LEU A 352 -3.59 25.84 11.33
N GLN A 353 -2.54 26.64 11.16
CA GLN A 353 -1.27 26.45 11.85
C GLN A 353 -1.38 26.68 13.36
N ALA A 354 -2.24 27.58 13.81
CA ALA A 354 -2.54 27.70 15.24
C ALA A 354 -3.14 26.40 15.80
N THR A 355 -4.06 25.78 15.07
CA THR A 355 -4.64 24.47 15.46
C THR A 355 -3.61 23.34 15.38
N VAL A 356 -2.71 23.34 14.39
CA VAL A 356 -1.60 22.37 14.32
C VAL A 356 -0.72 22.47 15.57
N ARG A 357 -0.37 23.70 15.99
CA ARG A 357 0.42 23.93 17.22
C ARG A 357 -0.32 23.46 18.47
N ALA A 358 -1.57 23.89 18.65
CA ALA A 358 -2.39 23.50 19.81
C ALA A 358 -2.59 21.97 19.89
N THR A 359 -2.79 21.31 18.74
CA THR A 359 -2.89 19.83 18.68
C THR A 359 -1.56 19.19 19.06
N THR A 360 -0.44 19.73 18.59
CA THR A 360 0.90 19.20 18.89
C THR A 360 1.23 19.32 20.38
N GLU A 361 0.91 20.47 20.99
CA GLU A 361 1.10 20.69 22.43
C GLU A 361 0.23 19.75 23.27
N ARG A 362 -1.05 19.60 22.93
CA ARG A 362 -1.95 18.68 23.61
C ARG A 362 -1.45 17.23 23.52
N ASP A 363 -0.99 16.81 22.35
CA ASP A 363 -0.52 15.47 22.10
C ASP A 363 0.83 15.17 22.78
N ALA A 364 1.64 16.18 23.10
CA ALA A 364 2.93 16.02 23.78
C ALA A 364 2.79 15.31 25.13
N ALA A 365 1.71 15.57 25.88
CA ALA A 365 1.44 14.91 27.14
C ALA A 365 1.22 13.38 26.98
N LEU A 366 0.53 12.97 25.92
CA LEU A 366 0.31 11.55 25.62
C LEU A 366 1.60 10.86 25.14
N LEU A 367 2.40 11.56 24.31
CA LEU A 367 3.65 11.06 23.78
C LEU A 367 4.74 10.88 24.85
N SER A 368 4.63 11.57 25.98
CA SER A 368 5.54 11.47 27.13
C SER A 368 4.92 10.81 28.37
N ALA A 369 3.73 10.22 28.26
CA ALA A 369 3.03 9.64 29.40
C ALA A 369 3.82 8.48 30.05
N GLU A 370 3.90 8.49 31.39
CA GLU A 370 4.50 7.43 32.20
C GLU A 370 3.41 6.60 32.90
N ALA A 371 2.34 6.29 32.16
CA ALA A 371 1.22 5.51 32.66
C ALA A 371 1.59 4.00 32.80
N ASP A 372 0.94 3.33 33.74
CA ASP A 372 0.98 1.88 33.92
C ASP A 372 -0.48 1.37 34.06
N PRO A 373 -0.98 0.59 33.08
CA PRO A 373 -0.35 0.11 31.85
C PRO A 373 0.06 1.23 30.86
N ILE A 374 0.99 0.92 29.95
CA ILE A 374 1.56 1.89 29.02
C ILE A 374 0.49 2.43 28.06
N HIS A 375 0.33 3.75 27.97
CA HIS A 375 -0.53 4.36 26.95
C HIS A 375 0.06 4.15 25.53
N PRO A 376 -0.68 3.65 24.52
CA PRO A 376 -0.15 3.32 23.19
C PRO A 376 0.59 4.49 22.51
N ALA A 377 0.14 5.74 22.70
CA ALA A 377 0.79 6.92 22.14
C ALA A 377 2.25 7.09 22.63
N ARG A 378 2.59 6.60 23.83
CA ARG A 378 3.95 6.66 24.38
C ARG A 378 4.98 5.97 23.50
N ILE A 379 4.59 4.91 22.80
CA ILE A 379 5.45 4.21 21.84
C ILE A 379 5.90 5.16 20.74
N TYR A 380 4.98 5.97 20.20
CA TYR A 380 5.29 6.94 19.14
C TYR A 380 6.14 8.10 19.62
N GLY A 381 6.02 8.47 20.90
CA GLY A 381 6.90 9.48 21.53
C GLY A 381 8.37 9.06 21.51
N GLU A 382 8.64 7.76 21.63
CA GLU A 382 9.99 7.21 21.55
C GLU A 382 10.41 6.82 20.12
N LEU A 383 9.47 6.34 19.31
CA LEU A 383 9.76 5.88 17.96
C LEU A 383 10.06 7.03 16.99
N VAL A 384 9.19 8.05 16.95
CA VAL A 384 9.27 9.12 15.93
C VAL A 384 10.61 9.85 15.94
N PRO A 385 11.22 10.21 17.09
CA PRO A 385 12.55 10.84 17.12
C PRO A 385 13.70 9.94 16.64
N ARG A 386 13.47 8.63 16.54
CA ARG A 386 14.44 7.59 16.12
C ARG A 386 14.30 7.18 14.67
N LEU A 387 13.26 7.67 13.98
CA LEU A 387 13.07 7.39 12.56
C LEU A 387 14.08 8.19 11.72
N ALA A 388 14.77 7.49 10.83
CA ALA A 388 15.62 8.10 9.82
C ALA A 388 14.78 8.78 8.72
N ASP A 389 15.36 9.72 8.00
CA ASP A 389 14.68 10.43 6.90
C ASP A 389 14.23 9.50 5.77
N ASP A 390 14.92 8.37 5.58
CA ASP A 390 14.59 7.36 4.57
C ASP A 390 13.74 6.21 5.12
N ALA A 391 13.27 6.32 6.37
CA ALA A 391 12.48 5.27 7.00
C ALA A 391 11.22 4.92 6.19
N VAL A 392 10.95 3.62 6.10
CA VAL A 392 9.68 3.08 5.63
C VAL A 392 8.92 2.55 6.85
N VAL A 393 7.83 3.21 7.19
CA VAL A 393 6.94 2.83 8.29
C VAL A 393 5.72 2.12 7.73
N ILE A 394 5.46 0.93 8.22
CA ILE A 394 4.39 0.06 7.77
C ILE A 394 3.44 -0.16 8.94
N GLY A 395 2.14 0.06 8.72
CA GLY A 395 1.10 -0.23 9.70
C GLY A 395 0.33 -1.49 9.33
N ASP A 396 0.11 -2.39 10.30
CA ASP A 396 -0.77 -3.56 10.16
C ASP A 396 -1.59 -3.74 11.43
N GLY A 397 -2.88 -3.52 11.33
CA GLY A 397 -3.80 -3.57 12.45
C GLY A 397 -4.81 -2.43 12.42
N GLY A 398 -5.54 -2.31 13.51
CA GLY A 398 -6.64 -1.35 13.66
C GLY A 398 -6.28 -0.18 14.57
N ASP A 399 -6.55 -0.33 15.87
CA ASP A 399 -6.48 0.75 16.85
C ASP A 399 -5.05 1.29 17.01
N PHE A 400 -4.08 0.42 17.26
CA PHE A 400 -2.68 0.79 17.40
C PHE A 400 -2.14 1.55 16.17
N VAL A 401 -2.48 1.09 14.96
CA VAL A 401 -2.07 1.74 13.71
C VAL A 401 -2.78 3.08 13.47
N SER A 402 -3.94 3.29 14.05
CA SER A 402 -4.61 4.60 14.02
C SER A 402 -3.77 5.68 14.74
N PHE A 403 -3.10 5.33 15.83
CA PHE A 403 -2.11 6.22 16.47
C PHE A 403 -0.91 6.49 15.55
N ALA A 404 -0.43 5.49 14.80
CA ALA A 404 0.63 5.70 13.82
C ALA A 404 0.22 6.74 12.76
N GLY A 405 -0.98 6.61 12.22
CA GLY A 405 -1.55 7.57 11.27
C GLY A 405 -1.62 9.01 11.81
N LYS A 406 -1.75 9.18 13.12
CA LYS A 406 -1.77 10.49 13.78
C LYS A 406 -0.36 11.06 14.04
N PHE A 407 0.59 10.23 14.43
CA PHE A 407 1.86 10.70 14.99
C PHE A 407 3.05 10.58 14.03
N VAL A 408 3.01 9.65 13.07
CA VAL A 408 4.09 9.46 12.10
C VAL A 408 3.82 10.28 10.85
N GLU A 409 4.67 11.25 10.58
CA GLU A 409 4.74 11.94 9.29
C GLU A 409 6.05 11.54 8.61
N PRO A 410 6.00 10.80 7.48
CA PRO A 410 7.21 10.42 6.74
C PRO A 410 7.98 11.66 6.29
N ALA A 411 9.30 11.62 6.38
CA ALA A 411 10.15 12.72 5.94
C ALA A 411 10.22 12.83 4.41
N ARG A 412 9.95 11.72 3.70
CA ARG A 412 9.98 11.64 2.24
C ARG A 412 8.79 10.86 1.68
N PRO A 413 8.39 11.11 0.42
CA PRO A 413 7.38 10.32 -0.26
C PRO A 413 7.76 8.83 -0.33
N GLY A 414 6.75 7.96 -0.30
CA GLY A 414 6.95 6.51 -0.30
C GLY A 414 7.48 5.93 1.01
N GLY A 415 7.51 6.71 2.10
CA GLY A 415 7.91 6.27 3.44
C GLY A 415 6.76 5.71 4.30
N TRP A 416 5.56 5.56 3.76
CA TRP A 416 4.38 5.08 4.47
C TRP A 416 3.67 3.97 3.72
N LEU A 417 3.34 2.88 4.40
CA LEU A 417 2.48 1.81 3.90
C LEU A 417 1.42 1.47 4.95
N ASP A 418 0.19 1.28 4.52
CA ASP A 418 -0.92 0.79 5.34
C ASP A 418 -1.85 -0.11 4.51
N PRO A 419 -2.80 -0.82 5.13
CA PRO A 419 -3.75 -1.69 4.43
C PRO A 419 -4.70 -0.96 3.48
N GLY A 420 -4.68 0.37 3.45
CA GLY A 420 -5.54 1.18 2.59
C GLY A 420 -7.04 1.03 2.92
N PRO A 421 -7.92 1.32 1.93
CA PRO A 421 -9.37 1.32 2.15
C PRO A 421 -9.97 -0.08 2.35
N TYR A 422 -9.31 -1.13 1.86
CA TYR A 422 -9.80 -2.50 2.01
C TYR A 422 -9.54 -3.06 3.41
N GLY A 423 -8.43 -2.68 4.04
CA GLY A 423 -8.19 -2.91 5.45
C GLY A 423 -7.82 -4.35 5.83
N CYS A 424 -7.10 -5.09 4.98
CA CYS A 424 -6.62 -6.42 5.33
C CYS A 424 -5.71 -6.39 6.56
N LEU A 425 -5.90 -7.33 7.47
CA LEU A 425 -4.92 -7.67 8.50
C LEU A 425 -3.96 -8.74 7.98
N GLY A 426 -2.73 -8.74 8.48
CA GLY A 426 -1.70 -9.69 8.08
C GLY A 426 -0.89 -9.26 6.85
N ALA A 427 -1.13 -8.06 6.30
CA ALA A 427 -0.38 -7.52 5.18
C ALA A 427 1.05 -7.07 5.56
N GLY A 428 1.28 -6.80 6.85
CA GLY A 428 2.47 -6.12 7.35
C GLY A 428 3.78 -6.85 7.05
N LEU A 429 3.86 -8.16 7.26
CA LEU A 429 5.09 -8.93 7.00
C LEU A 429 5.43 -8.95 5.49
N GLY A 430 4.42 -9.12 4.63
CA GLY A 430 4.60 -9.02 3.17
C GLY A 430 5.14 -7.64 2.77
N ALA A 431 4.52 -6.57 3.30
CA ALA A 431 4.97 -5.20 3.05
C ALA A 431 6.38 -4.93 3.58
N ALA A 432 6.74 -5.48 4.76
CA ALA A 432 8.08 -5.33 5.33
C ALA A 432 9.16 -6.05 4.50
N ILE A 433 8.86 -7.24 3.98
CA ILE A 433 9.72 -7.96 3.04
C ILE A 433 9.94 -7.10 1.78
N ALA A 434 8.87 -6.60 1.17
CA ALA A 434 8.94 -5.75 -0.02
C ALA A 434 9.76 -4.47 0.24
N ALA A 435 9.51 -3.80 1.36
CA ALA A 435 10.22 -2.57 1.72
C ALA A 435 11.73 -2.80 1.89
N ARG A 436 12.12 -3.89 2.57
CA ARG A 436 13.53 -4.23 2.75
C ARG A 436 14.22 -4.59 1.43
N LEU A 437 13.50 -5.21 0.48
CA LEU A 437 14.05 -5.52 -0.85
C LEU A 437 14.16 -4.28 -1.73
N ALA A 438 13.11 -3.46 -1.76
CA ALA A 438 13.08 -2.24 -2.58
C ALA A 438 14.03 -1.15 -2.06
N ARG A 439 14.31 -1.12 -0.76
CA ARG A 439 15.16 -0.12 -0.10
C ARG A 439 16.13 -0.78 0.89
N PRO A 440 17.19 -1.44 0.39
CA PRO A 440 18.08 -2.26 1.23
C PRO A 440 18.81 -1.51 2.33
N SER A 441 19.07 -0.21 2.17
CA SER A 441 19.75 0.65 3.14
C SER A 441 18.81 1.40 4.08
N ALA A 442 17.51 1.49 3.74
CA ALA A 442 16.56 2.28 4.52
C ALA A 442 16.23 1.62 5.88
N GLN A 443 15.81 2.42 6.83
CA GLN A 443 15.23 1.93 8.06
C GLN A 443 13.81 1.40 7.77
N VAL A 444 13.52 0.12 8.08
CA VAL A 444 12.19 -0.48 7.89
C VAL A 444 11.58 -0.81 9.24
N VAL A 445 10.42 -0.23 9.51
CA VAL A 445 9.67 -0.41 10.77
C VAL A 445 8.27 -0.90 10.48
N LEU A 446 7.90 -2.03 11.07
CA LEU A 446 6.57 -2.61 11.01
C LEU A 446 5.86 -2.42 12.35
N LEU A 447 4.75 -1.72 12.33
CA LEU A 447 3.88 -1.47 13.49
C LEU A 447 2.70 -2.44 13.44
N LEU A 448 2.58 -3.28 14.44
CA LEU A 448 1.58 -4.34 14.52
C LEU A 448 0.65 -4.14 15.72
N GLY A 449 -0.66 -4.27 15.51
CA GLY A 449 -1.53 -4.68 16.60
C GLY A 449 -1.29 -6.15 16.94
N ASP A 450 -1.53 -6.54 18.19
CA ASP A 450 -1.37 -7.93 18.62
C ASP A 450 -2.30 -8.90 17.88
N GLY A 451 -3.53 -8.50 17.57
CA GLY A 451 -4.44 -9.25 16.71
C GLY A 451 -3.87 -9.43 15.29
N ALA A 452 -3.34 -8.37 14.67
CA ALA A 452 -2.74 -8.43 13.34
C ALA A 452 -1.49 -9.33 13.31
N ALA A 453 -0.67 -9.32 14.36
CA ALA A 453 0.49 -10.19 14.49
C ALA A 453 0.12 -11.68 14.34
N GLY A 454 -1.06 -12.08 14.82
CA GLY A 454 -1.56 -13.46 14.69
C GLY A 454 -1.75 -13.96 13.27
N PHE A 455 -1.86 -13.08 12.27
CA PHE A 455 -2.11 -13.46 10.87
C PHE A 455 -0.84 -13.89 10.12
N SER A 456 0.30 -13.26 10.38
CA SER A 456 1.47 -13.42 9.50
C SER A 456 2.80 -13.57 10.23
N LEU A 457 2.82 -13.61 11.58
CA LEU A 457 4.08 -13.63 12.35
C LEU A 457 4.99 -14.81 12.00
N MET A 458 4.44 -15.92 11.49
CA MET A 458 5.25 -17.07 11.03
C MET A 458 6.17 -16.71 9.87
N ASP A 459 5.90 -15.63 9.11
CA ASP A 459 6.78 -15.15 8.05
C ASP A 459 8.03 -14.37 8.57
N VAL A 460 8.21 -14.25 9.89
CA VAL A 460 9.51 -13.91 10.48
C VAL A 460 10.56 -14.94 10.07
N ASP A 461 10.21 -16.23 9.94
CA ASP A 461 11.08 -17.25 9.35
C ASP A 461 11.59 -16.83 7.96
N THR A 462 10.72 -16.25 7.13
CA THR A 462 11.11 -15.72 5.82
C THR A 462 12.12 -14.58 5.95
N LEU A 463 11.89 -13.62 6.86
CA LEU A 463 12.84 -12.54 7.12
C LEU A 463 14.22 -13.09 7.55
N VAL A 464 14.24 -14.09 8.42
CA VAL A 464 15.47 -14.72 8.91
C VAL A 464 16.21 -15.46 7.80
N ARG A 465 15.52 -16.36 7.06
CA ARG A 465 16.12 -17.15 5.97
C ARG A 465 16.70 -16.28 4.85
N HIS A 466 16.03 -15.18 4.54
CA HIS A 466 16.47 -14.26 3.49
C HIS A 466 17.34 -13.10 4.01
N ARG A 467 17.68 -13.08 5.32
CA ARG A 467 18.53 -12.06 5.97
C ARG A 467 18.00 -10.65 5.75
N LEU A 468 16.72 -10.44 6.03
CA LEU A 468 16.01 -9.19 5.86
C LEU A 468 15.74 -8.55 7.23
N PRO A 469 16.63 -7.70 7.77
CA PRO A 469 16.43 -7.07 9.06
C PRO A 469 15.26 -6.09 9.00
N VAL A 470 14.30 -6.26 9.90
CA VAL A 470 13.11 -5.41 10.08
C VAL A 470 12.88 -5.22 11.57
N VAL A 471 12.62 -3.98 11.99
CA VAL A 471 12.17 -3.69 13.34
C VAL A 471 10.65 -3.79 13.39
N MET A 472 10.15 -4.67 14.23
CA MET A 472 8.72 -4.86 14.47
C MET A 472 8.36 -4.33 15.86
N VAL A 473 7.29 -3.54 15.96
CA VAL A 473 6.78 -3.03 17.23
C VAL A 473 5.33 -3.47 17.38
N VAL A 474 5.05 -4.26 18.40
CA VAL A 474 3.69 -4.69 18.73
C VAL A 474 3.15 -3.83 19.85
N GLY A 475 2.02 -3.15 19.59
CA GLY A 475 1.18 -2.58 20.64
C GLY A 475 0.22 -3.67 21.14
N ASN A 476 0.60 -4.31 22.25
CA ASN A 476 -0.08 -5.48 22.79
C ASN A 476 -1.03 -5.06 23.91
N ASN A 477 -2.29 -4.85 23.58
CA ASN A 477 -3.36 -4.58 24.53
C ASN A 477 -4.24 -5.82 24.83
N SER A 478 -3.87 -6.97 24.30
CA SER A 478 -4.58 -8.26 24.44
C SER A 478 -6.03 -8.22 23.97
N ALA A 479 -6.33 -7.38 22.95
CA ALA A 479 -7.69 -7.20 22.46
C ALA A 479 -7.77 -6.74 21.00
N TRP A 480 -8.90 -7.02 20.38
CA TRP A 480 -9.35 -6.35 19.17
C TRP A 480 -9.91 -4.96 19.52
N GLY A 481 -9.00 -3.96 19.64
CA GLY A 481 -9.35 -2.65 20.18
C GLY A 481 -10.40 -1.89 19.36
N LEU A 482 -10.47 -2.12 18.04
CA LEU A 482 -11.47 -1.49 17.18
C LEU A 482 -12.88 -2.05 17.37
N GLU A 483 -13.00 -3.29 17.77
CA GLU A 483 -14.26 -4.01 17.96
C GLU A 483 -14.75 -3.89 19.41
N LYS A 484 -13.85 -3.97 20.39
CA LYS A 484 -14.16 -3.99 21.82
C LYS A 484 -14.88 -2.73 22.29
N GLY A 485 -14.30 -1.57 22.07
CA GLY A 485 -14.87 -0.29 22.54
C GLY A 485 -16.27 0.01 21.95
N PRO A 486 -16.48 -0.10 20.63
CA PRO A 486 -17.80 0.06 20.02
C PRO A 486 -18.85 -0.92 20.53
N MET A 487 -18.51 -2.21 20.72
CA MET A 487 -19.47 -3.18 21.29
C MET A 487 -19.87 -2.81 22.71
N GLN A 488 -18.91 -2.44 23.56
CA GLN A 488 -19.20 -1.98 24.93
C GLN A 488 -20.09 -0.75 24.93
N MET A 489 -19.87 0.20 24.03
CA MET A 489 -20.70 1.40 23.94
C MET A 489 -22.12 1.10 23.43
N LEU A 490 -22.27 0.23 22.42
CA LEU A 490 -23.55 -0.08 21.80
C LEU A 490 -24.41 -1.04 22.65
N TYR A 491 -23.75 -2.01 23.29
CA TYR A 491 -24.46 -3.13 23.93
C TYR A 491 -24.21 -3.24 25.44
N GLY A 492 -23.25 -2.51 26.01
CA GLY A 492 -22.84 -2.62 27.40
C GLY A 492 -21.96 -3.84 27.72
N TYR A 493 -21.53 -4.58 26.69
CA TYR A 493 -20.63 -5.73 26.80
C TYR A 493 -19.87 -5.93 25.49
N ASP A 494 -18.84 -6.77 25.49
CA ASP A 494 -18.12 -7.21 24.30
C ASP A 494 -18.00 -8.74 24.26
N VAL A 495 -17.83 -9.29 23.05
CA VAL A 495 -17.62 -10.72 22.79
C VAL A 495 -16.64 -10.90 21.64
N ALA A 496 -15.86 -11.98 21.65
CA ALA A 496 -14.85 -12.29 20.63
C ALA A 496 -13.84 -11.15 20.40
N ALA A 497 -13.67 -10.27 21.40
CA ALA A 497 -12.80 -9.10 21.31
C ALA A 497 -11.54 -9.22 22.19
N ASP A 498 -11.52 -10.17 23.13
CA ASP A 498 -10.34 -10.43 23.97
C ASP A 498 -9.40 -11.45 23.34
N LEU A 499 -8.11 -11.18 23.47
CA LEU A 499 -7.03 -12.10 23.15
C LEU A 499 -6.39 -12.62 24.43
N ALA A 500 -5.50 -13.62 24.30
CA ALA A 500 -4.76 -14.13 25.45
C ALA A 500 -3.90 -13.03 26.09
N PRO A 501 -4.00 -12.82 27.42
CA PRO A 501 -3.28 -11.74 28.09
C PRO A 501 -1.78 -11.81 27.87
N ALA A 502 -1.19 -10.68 27.46
CA ALA A 502 0.26 -10.47 27.33
C ALA A 502 0.99 -11.61 26.59
N THR A 503 0.43 -12.05 25.47
CA THR A 503 1.06 -13.08 24.61
C THR A 503 2.51 -12.71 24.29
N ALA A 504 3.40 -13.69 24.42
CA ALA A 504 4.86 -13.52 24.24
C ALA A 504 5.27 -13.57 22.76
N TYR A 505 4.86 -12.59 21.96
CA TYR A 505 5.20 -12.51 20.53
C TYR A 505 6.72 -12.43 20.30
N GLU A 506 7.46 -11.79 21.20
CA GLU A 506 8.92 -11.71 21.20
C GLU A 506 9.58 -13.10 21.29
N ASP A 507 8.99 -14.04 22.02
CA ASP A 507 9.52 -15.39 22.14
C ASP A 507 9.22 -16.23 20.90
N VAL A 508 8.09 -16.00 20.22
CA VAL A 508 7.82 -16.60 18.91
C VAL A 508 8.88 -16.16 17.89
N VAL A 509 9.21 -14.87 17.85
CA VAL A 509 10.23 -14.34 16.94
C VAL A 509 11.61 -14.93 17.25
N LYS A 510 11.97 -15.08 18.52
CA LYS A 510 13.22 -15.75 18.93
C LYS A 510 13.24 -17.22 18.51
N ALA A 511 12.12 -17.93 18.66
CA ALA A 511 12.01 -19.34 18.25
C ALA A 511 12.17 -19.51 16.72
N LEU A 512 11.81 -18.49 15.92
CA LEU A 512 12.00 -18.46 14.47
C LEU A 512 13.40 -17.98 14.05
N GLY A 513 14.30 -17.67 15.00
CA GLY A 513 15.69 -17.27 14.73
C GLY A 513 15.91 -15.76 14.64
N GLY A 514 14.90 -14.94 14.92
CA GLY A 514 15.02 -13.50 15.12
C GLY A 514 15.41 -13.14 16.54
N ALA A 515 15.22 -11.88 16.91
CA ALA A 515 15.43 -11.38 18.27
C ALA A 515 14.20 -10.59 18.74
N GLY A 516 14.10 -10.33 20.02
CA GLY A 516 13.01 -9.53 20.55
C GLY A 516 13.01 -9.42 22.05
N GLU A 517 12.19 -8.52 22.57
CA GLU A 517 12.03 -8.30 23.99
C GLU A 517 10.64 -7.78 24.32
N ARG A 518 10.22 -7.99 25.57
CA ARG A 518 8.98 -7.46 26.13
C ARG A 518 9.26 -6.19 26.92
N VAL A 519 8.39 -5.20 26.74
CA VAL A 519 8.46 -3.91 27.46
C VAL A 519 7.15 -3.68 28.21
N THR A 520 7.27 -3.46 29.53
CA THR A 520 6.17 -3.13 30.44
C THR A 520 6.40 -1.81 31.19
N ASP A 521 7.57 -1.21 31.07
CA ASP A 521 7.91 0.10 31.64
C ASP A 521 8.08 1.11 30.48
N PRO A 522 7.34 2.23 30.45
CA PRO A 522 7.40 3.21 29.38
C PRO A 522 8.81 3.78 29.15
N ARG A 523 9.66 3.83 30.19
CA ARG A 523 11.06 4.31 30.11
C ARG A 523 11.98 3.34 29.36
N GLN A 524 11.58 2.08 29.19
CA GLN A 524 12.36 1.06 28.48
C GLN A 524 12.04 1.01 26.98
N ILE A 525 10.99 1.69 26.49
CA ILE A 525 10.61 1.68 25.07
C ILE A 525 11.77 2.23 24.20
N GLY A 526 12.30 3.41 24.52
CA GLY A 526 13.42 4.01 23.79
C GLY A 526 14.65 3.10 23.73
N PRO A 527 15.20 2.64 24.88
CA PRO A 527 16.31 1.69 24.89
C PRO A 527 16.06 0.39 24.12
N ALA A 528 14.82 -0.14 24.14
CA ALA A 528 14.46 -1.34 23.36
C ALA A 528 14.49 -1.08 21.86
N LEU A 529 13.96 0.07 21.41
CA LEU A 529 14.03 0.51 20.01
C LEU A 529 15.49 0.70 19.56
N ASP A 530 16.34 1.29 20.39
CA ASP A 530 17.76 1.48 20.08
C ASP A 530 18.48 0.13 19.87
N ARG A 531 18.20 -0.88 20.72
CA ARG A 531 18.70 -2.25 20.52
C ARG A 531 18.16 -2.88 19.25
N ALA A 532 16.87 -2.72 18.98
CA ALA A 532 16.23 -3.26 17.79
C ALA A 532 16.85 -2.69 16.50
N PHE A 533 17.03 -1.37 16.42
CA PHE A 533 17.66 -0.72 15.26
C PHE A 533 19.14 -1.11 15.07
N ALA A 534 19.86 -1.37 16.16
CA ALA A 534 21.26 -1.79 16.12
C ALA A 534 21.46 -3.29 15.84
N SER A 535 20.41 -4.11 15.91
CA SER A 535 20.52 -5.57 15.94
C SER A 535 20.99 -6.20 14.62
N GLY A 536 20.64 -5.61 13.48
CA GLY A 536 20.91 -6.17 12.15
C GLY A 536 20.15 -7.47 11.82
N VAL A 537 19.17 -7.86 12.63
CA VAL A 537 18.31 -9.05 12.44
C VAL A 537 16.83 -8.66 12.55
N PRO A 538 15.88 -9.51 12.13
CA PRO A 538 14.48 -9.28 12.45
C PRO A 538 14.28 -9.20 13.96
N TYR A 539 13.76 -8.07 14.45
CA TYR A 539 13.66 -7.79 15.88
C TYR A 539 12.26 -7.32 16.25
N LEU A 540 11.66 -7.91 17.29
CA LEU A 540 10.32 -7.55 17.75
C LEU A 540 10.36 -6.97 19.17
N VAL A 541 9.88 -5.72 19.30
CA VAL A 541 9.62 -5.06 20.58
C VAL A 541 8.13 -5.22 20.90
N ASN A 542 7.82 -6.08 21.90
CA ASN A 542 6.46 -6.35 22.36
C ASN A 542 6.14 -5.42 23.53
N VAL A 543 5.40 -4.35 23.28
CA VAL A 543 5.03 -3.36 24.31
C VAL A 543 3.65 -3.68 24.85
N ILE A 544 3.55 -4.00 26.14
CA ILE A 544 2.25 -4.23 26.79
C ILE A 544 1.58 -2.90 27.05
N THR A 545 0.41 -2.70 26.46
CA THR A 545 -0.30 -1.43 26.47
C THR A 545 -1.66 -1.52 27.16
N ASP A 546 -2.19 -0.37 27.55
CA ASP A 546 -3.49 -0.23 28.17
C ASP A 546 -4.62 -0.55 27.17
N VAL A 547 -5.49 -1.49 27.50
CA VAL A 547 -6.65 -1.88 26.69
C VAL A 547 -7.72 -0.78 26.64
N ASP A 548 -7.81 0.04 27.68
CA ASP A 548 -8.81 1.11 27.78
C ASP A 548 -8.37 2.40 27.06
N ALA A 549 -7.09 2.50 26.69
CA ALA A 549 -6.53 3.63 25.96
C ALA A 549 -6.73 3.49 24.44
N ALA A 550 -7.99 3.40 23.99
CA ALA A 550 -8.34 3.30 22.58
C ALA A 550 -8.11 4.63 21.83
N TYR A 551 -7.86 4.53 20.51
CA TYR A 551 -7.76 5.71 19.65
C TYR A 551 -9.12 6.43 19.57
N PRO A 552 -9.18 7.74 19.88
CA PRO A 552 -10.45 8.48 19.85
C PRO A 552 -11.00 8.60 18.43
N ARG A 553 -12.16 8.05 18.16
CA ARG A 553 -12.84 8.09 16.86
C ARG A 553 -14.05 9.03 16.93
N ALA A 554 -14.24 9.83 15.89
CA ALA A 554 -15.43 10.68 15.74
C ALA A 554 -16.64 9.93 15.20
N THR A 555 -16.42 8.78 14.54
CA THR A 555 -17.47 7.92 13.93
C THR A 555 -17.05 6.45 14.02
N PHE A 556 -18.01 5.53 14.05
CA PHE A 556 -17.76 4.09 14.07
C PHE A 556 -17.40 3.48 12.71
N GLY A 557 -17.19 4.31 11.68
CA GLY A 557 -16.87 3.80 10.34
C GLY A 557 -18.04 3.17 9.58
N VAL A 558 -19.27 3.39 10.07
CA VAL A 558 -20.52 2.91 9.44
C VAL A 558 -21.25 4.11 8.82
#